data_428d7f0f4f2f1775cae61513e79b4f00
#
_entry.id   428d7f0f4f2f1775cae61513e79b4f00
#
_cell.length_a   1.000
_cell.length_b   1.000
_cell.length_c   1.000
_cell.angle_alpha   90.00
_cell.angle_beta   90.00
_cell.angle_gamma   90.00
#
_symmetry.space_group_name_H-M   'P 1'
#
loop_
_entity.id
_entity.type
_entity.pdbx_description
1 polymer ?
#
loop_
_entity_poly.entity_id
_entity_poly.type
_entity_poly.pdbx_seq_one_letter_code
_entity_poly.pdbx_strand_id
1 'polypeptide(L)'
;MKIFTSTQIHELDKYTIEHEPITSLNLMERAAKALTRAIEEEWSNRTPVVVFAGPGNNGGDALAVARMLGEDGYQVNVFLFNIHNKLSADCASNKKRLIESKRAKQFTEVTVNFDPPQLEAGMLVVDGLFGSGLNKPLAGGFASLVKYINQSAAKVVSIDLPSGLMAEDNTYNISANIIRADLTLTLQQKKLAMMLADNQIYLGRLKVLDIRLSPEFIQKTESKFSILEENDIRLLMKPRGDFAHKGTMGTALIIAGSYGMSGASVLATKACLRAGTGKVITHTPKRNYEIMQISVPEAVLQMDSEETIFSEPVDTDYYSAMGIGPGLGTNESTAIALIAQLRRSTCPTVVDADALNILASHRAWMQQLPKDIIFTPHPRELDRLAGNTSSNCMERLDKAIELAERLQGYIILKGHYSALCHPNGKVEFCSTGNSGMATAGSGDVLTGIITSLLSRGYNQADACRIGMHLHGLAGDLAIKEIGKESLIASDLIQYLPKAFLRMED
;
A
#
# COMPACT_ATOMS: atom_id res chain seq x y z
N MET A 1 1.08 -11.34 -1.94
CA MET A 1 2.56 -11.35 -1.72
C MET A 1 2.87 -11.07 -0.26
N LYS A 2 3.68 -11.90 0.45
CA LYS A 2 4.14 -11.61 1.82
C LYS A 2 5.23 -10.55 1.82
N ILE A 3 5.28 -9.71 2.86
CA ILE A 3 6.36 -8.75 3.10
C ILE A 3 7.18 -9.30 4.26
N PHE A 4 8.42 -9.67 3.99
CA PHE A 4 9.32 -10.22 4.99
C PHE A 4 10.21 -9.15 5.62
N THR A 5 10.60 -9.38 6.88
CA THR A 5 11.65 -8.62 7.55
C THR A 5 13.01 -8.92 6.92
N SER A 6 14.00 -8.05 7.16
CA SER A 6 15.38 -8.27 6.70
C SER A 6 15.94 -9.63 7.17
N THR A 7 15.60 -10.05 8.39
CA THR A 7 15.98 -11.36 8.93
C THR A 7 15.35 -12.50 8.13
N GLN A 8 14.03 -12.41 7.86
CA GLN A 8 13.31 -13.44 7.10
C GLN A 8 13.79 -13.51 5.63
N ILE A 9 14.18 -12.38 5.03
CA ILE A 9 14.79 -12.36 3.69
C ILE A 9 16.10 -13.14 3.70
N HIS A 10 16.94 -12.91 4.69
CA HIS A 10 18.20 -13.64 4.83
C HIS A 10 17.99 -15.16 5.05
N GLU A 11 16.98 -15.52 5.84
CA GLU A 11 16.59 -16.93 6.05
C GLU A 11 16.04 -17.56 4.76
N LEU A 12 15.31 -16.81 3.94
CA LEU A 12 14.80 -17.25 2.65
C LEU A 12 15.93 -17.53 1.65
N ASP A 13 16.95 -16.64 1.59
CA ASP A 13 18.14 -16.85 0.77
C ASP A 13 18.88 -18.12 1.19
N LYS A 14 19.13 -18.27 2.50
CA LYS A 14 19.78 -19.44 3.07
C LYS A 14 19.01 -20.73 2.78
N TYR A 15 17.70 -20.72 3.00
CA TYR A 15 16.85 -21.88 2.72
C TYR A 15 16.89 -22.25 1.23
N THR A 16 16.84 -21.25 0.34
CA THR A 16 16.93 -21.48 -1.11
C THR A 16 18.25 -22.12 -1.50
N ILE A 17 19.38 -21.63 -0.95
CA ILE A 17 20.72 -22.21 -1.20
C ILE A 17 20.81 -23.67 -0.73
N GLU A 18 20.23 -23.99 0.43
CA GLU A 18 20.30 -25.33 1.02
C GLU A 18 19.39 -26.34 0.29
N HIS A 19 18.25 -25.91 -0.27
CA HIS A 19 17.22 -26.82 -0.84
C HIS A 19 17.18 -26.84 -2.37
N GLU A 20 17.73 -25.83 -3.06
CA GLU A 20 17.81 -25.77 -4.52
C GLU A 20 19.24 -26.11 -4.93
N PRO A 21 19.98 -27.01 -4.80
CA PRO A 21 21.41 -27.24 -4.99
C PRO A 21 22.12 -26.12 -5.78
N ILE A 22 22.01 -24.88 -5.27
CA ILE A 22 22.62 -23.67 -5.82
C ILE A 22 23.61 -23.08 -4.82
N THR A 23 24.74 -22.59 -5.27
CA THR A 23 25.67 -21.85 -4.42
C THR A 23 25.18 -20.42 -4.21
N SER A 24 25.56 -19.78 -3.07
CA SER A 24 25.28 -18.36 -2.81
C SER A 24 25.72 -17.47 -3.97
N LEU A 25 26.93 -17.71 -4.51
CA LEU A 25 27.46 -16.98 -5.65
C LEU A 25 26.60 -17.15 -6.92
N ASN A 26 26.04 -18.33 -7.17
CA ASN A 26 25.18 -18.58 -8.34
C ASN A 26 23.78 -17.97 -8.13
N LEU A 27 23.28 -17.88 -6.89
CA LEU A 27 22.05 -17.16 -6.58
C LEU A 27 22.23 -15.66 -6.83
N MET A 28 23.37 -15.08 -6.41
CA MET A 28 23.74 -13.70 -6.70
C MET A 28 23.90 -13.45 -8.22
N GLU A 29 24.49 -14.39 -8.99
CA GLU A 29 24.52 -14.28 -10.46
C GLU A 29 23.13 -14.29 -11.09
N ARG A 30 22.19 -15.05 -10.52
CA ARG A 30 20.78 -15.05 -10.95
C ARG A 30 20.11 -13.69 -10.69
N ALA A 31 20.34 -13.11 -9.51
CA ALA A 31 19.86 -11.77 -9.16
C ALA A 31 20.47 -10.71 -10.09
N ALA A 32 21.78 -10.74 -10.28
CA ALA A 32 22.49 -9.81 -11.14
C ALA A 32 22.01 -9.87 -12.60
N LYS A 33 21.70 -11.06 -13.14
CA LYS A 33 21.10 -11.21 -14.49
C LYS A 33 19.74 -10.55 -14.59
N ALA A 34 18.88 -10.68 -13.57
CA ALA A 34 17.57 -10.02 -13.54
C ALA A 34 17.71 -8.51 -13.47
N LEU A 35 18.63 -8.01 -12.63
CA LEU A 35 18.96 -6.59 -12.50
C LEU A 35 19.49 -6.01 -13.81
N THR A 36 20.48 -6.68 -14.43
CA THR A 36 21.08 -6.24 -15.70
C THR A 36 20.02 -6.10 -16.78
N ARG A 37 19.18 -7.12 -16.99
CA ARG A 37 18.08 -7.07 -17.97
C ARG A 37 17.13 -5.91 -17.70
N ALA A 38 16.77 -5.69 -16.45
CA ALA A 38 15.87 -4.58 -16.09
C ALA A 38 16.50 -3.21 -16.36
N ILE A 39 17.82 -3.07 -16.25
CA ILE A 39 18.56 -1.86 -16.61
C ILE A 39 18.60 -1.70 -18.14
N GLU A 40 18.87 -2.75 -18.89
CA GLU A 40 18.93 -2.75 -20.36
C GLU A 40 17.58 -2.43 -21.02
N GLU A 41 16.47 -2.76 -20.39
CA GLU A 41 15.13 -2.36 -20.84
C GLU A 41 14.91 -0.85 -20.82
N GLU A 42 15.66 -0.10 -19.98
CA GLU A 42 15.48 1.34 -19.74
C GLU A 42 16.58 2.19 -20.36
N TRP A 43 17.81 1.69 -20.42
CA TRP A 43 18.99 2.42 -20.90
C TRP A 43 19.78 1.61 -21.93
N SER A 44 20.09 2.21 -23.04
CA SER A 44 20.93 1.57 -24.07
C SER A 44 22.41 1.55 -23.66
N ASN A 45 23.21 0.71 -24.30
CA ASN A 45 24.66 0.57 -24.05
C ASN A 45 25.49 1.81 -24.43
N ARG A 46 24.87 2.84 -25.03
CA ARG A 46 25.49 4.15 -25.24
C ARG A 46 25.52 5.01 -23.96
N THR A 47 24.72 4.64 -22.94
CA THR A 47 24.67 5.35 -21.66
C THR A 47 25.92 5.01 -20.83
N PRO A 48 26.75 5.99 -20.46
CA PRO A 48 27.85 5.75 -19.54
C PRO A 48 27.31 5.39 -18.16
N VAL A 49 27.90 4.33 -17.54
CA VAL A 49 27.44 3.81 -16.25
C VAL A 49 28.52 4.01 -15.20
N VAL A 50 28.10 4.52 -14.04
CA VAL A 50 28.93 4.60 -12.82
C VAL A 50 28.31 3.75 -11.73
N VAL A 51 29.05 2.75 -11.27
CA VAL A 51 28.59 1.81 -10.24
C VAL A 51 29.26 2.12 -8.92
N PHE A 52 28.47 2.38 -7.89
CA PHE A 52 28.94 2.50 -6.51
C PHE A 52 28.57 1.23 -5.74
N ALA A 53 29.56 0.41 -5.43
CA ALA A 53 29.39 -0.87 -4.76
C ALA A 53 29.84 -0.80 -3.30
N GLY A 54 29.03 -1.29 -2.38
CA GLY A 54 29.37 -1.44 -0.96
C GLY A 54 30.14 -2.73 -0.69
N PRO A 55 30.57 -2.97 0.56
CA PRO A 55 31.37 -4.13 0.93
C PRO A 55 30.54 -5.42 1.14
N GLY A 56 29.21 -5.31 1.21
CA GLY A 56 28.28 -6.42 1.47
C GLY A 56 27.77 -7.10 0.20
N ASN A 57 26.73 -7.90 0.37
CA ASN A 57 26.12 -8.64 -0.76
C ASN A 57 25.49 -7.72 -1.82
N ASN A 58 24.89 -6.60 -1.41
CA ASN A 58 24.38 -5.61 -2.38
C ASN A 58 25.49 -5.06 -3.29
N GLY A 59 26.68 -4.84 -2.72
CA GLY A 59 27.88 -4.52 -3.51
C GLY A 59 28.32 -5.67 -4.41
N GLY A 60 28.18 -6.91 -3.96
CA GLY A 60 28.41 -8.10 -4.76
C GLY A 60 27.51 -8.18 -5.99
N ASP A 61 26.20 -7.91 -5.81
CA ASP A 61 25.23 -7.79 -6.92
C ASP A 61 25.63 -6.67 -7.88
N ALA A 62 26.02 -5.51 -7.36
CA ALA A 62 26.45 -4.37 -8.18
C ALA A 62 27.70 -4.66 -9.01
N LEU A 63 28.68 -5.38 -8.44
CA LEU A 63 29.90 -5.81 -9.17
C LEU A 63 29.57 -6.83 -10.27
N ALA A 64 28.64 -7.76 -10.03
CA ALA A 64 28.18 -8.72 -11.03
C ALA A 64 27.41 -8.00 -12.15
N VAL A 65 26.51 -7.06 -11.82
CA VAL A 65 25.81 -6.18 -12.77
C VAL A 65 26.81 -5.39 -13.60
N ALA A 66 27.84 -4.78 -12.97
CA ALA A 66 28.88 -4.04 -13.68
C ALA A 66 29.62 -4.88 -14.71
N ARG A 67 29.94 -6.14 -14.37
CA ARG A 67 30.57 -7.10 -15.29
C ARG A 67 29.66 -7.44 -16.45
N MET A 68 28.40 -7.75 -16.20
CA MET A 68 27.43 -8.12 -17.25
C MET A 68 27.15 -6.96 -18.19
N LEU A 69 26.89 -5.75 -17.67
CA LEU A 69 26.76 -4.54 -18.51
C LEU A 69 27.99 -4.30 -19.38
N GLY A 70 29.20 -4.51 -18.82
CA GLY A 70 30.43 -4.40 -19.59
C GLY A 70 30.58 -5.50 -20.67
N GLU A 71 30.07 -6.71 -20.44
CA GLU A 71 29.96 -7.79 -21.44
C GLU A 71 29.01 -7.41 -22.59
N ASP A 72 27.93 -6.68 -22.27
CA ASP A 72 26.93 -6.20 -23.22
C ASP A 72 27.29 -4.84 -23.88
N GLY A 73 28.52 -4.39 -23.65
CA GLY A 73 29.12 -3.24 -24.35
C GLY A 73 28.92 -1.88 -23.71
N TYR A 74 28.43 -1.80 -22.48
CA TYR A 74 28.34 -0.54 -21.74
C TYR A 74 29.74 -0.06 -21.30
N GLN A 75 29.92 1.26 -21.23
CA GLN A 75 31.11 1.86 -20.63
C GLN A 75 30.86 2.01 -19.11
N VAL A 76 31.44 1.09 -18.32
CA VAL A 76 31.19 0.99 -16.88
C VAL A 76 32.41 1.41 -16.07
N ASN A 77 32.24 2.43 -15.22
CA ASN A 77 33.22 2.82 -14.19
C ASN A 77 32.73 2.31 -12.84
N VAL A 78 33.60 1.63 -12.07
CA VAL A 78 33.21 0.94 -10.83
C VAL A 78 34.03 1.46 -9.66
N PHE A 79 33.35 1.82 -8.57
CA PHE A 79 33.93 2.24 -7.31
C PHE A 79 33.45 1.30 -6.18
N LEU A 80 34.36 0.45 -5.69
CA LEU A 80 34.08 -0.47 -4.59
C LEU A 80 34.57 0.12 -3.26
N PHE A 81 33.66 0.35 -2.33
CA PHE A 81 33.98 0.89 -1.01
C PHE A 81 34.34 -0.22 -0.03
N ASN A 82 35.62 -0.40 0.22
CA ASN A 82 36.20 -1.41 1.14
C ASN A 82 36.93 -0.73 2.30
N ILE A 83 36.31 0.24 2.96
CA ILE A 83 36.90 1.11 3.98
C ILE A 83 37.47 0.32 5.17
N HIS A 84 36.87 -0.80 5.55
CA HIS A 84 37.27 -1.62 6.67
C HIS A 84 38.07 -2.86 6.25
N ASN A 85 38.49 -2.93 4.98
CA ASN A 85 39.18 -4.07 4.39
C ASN A 85 38.48 -5.43 4.67
N LYS A 86 37.12 -5.41 4.61
CA LYS A 86 36.29 -6.57 4.87
C LYS A 86 35.11 -6.59 3.89
N LEU A 87 35.20 -7.50 2.93
CA LEU A 87 34.12 -7.79 1.96
C LEU A 87 33.37 -9.04 2.38
N SER A 88 32.07 -9.14 1.98
CA SER A 88 31.39 -10.44 2.03
C SER A 88 32.07 -11.42 1.04
N ALA A 89 31.90 -12.72 1.27
CA ALA A 89 32.51 -13.74 0.43
C ALA A 89 32.12 -13.62 -1.04
N ASP A 90 30.83 -13.36 -1.30
CA ASP A 90 30.31 -13.21 -2.66
C ASP A 90 30.75 -11.88 -3.30
N CYS A 91 30.82 -10.79 -2.52
CA CYS A 91 31.36 -9.52 -3.00
C CYS A 91 32.84 -9.67 -3.41
N ALA A 92 33.67 -10.34 -2.59
CA ALA A 92 35.07 -10.62 -2.90
C ALA A 92 35.21 -11.48 -4.18
N SER A 93 34.33 -12.48 -4.35
CA SER A 93 34.32 -13.34 -5.51
C SER A 93 33.93 -12.58 -6.79
N ASN A 94 32.92 -11.72 -6.71
CA ASN A 94 32.49 -10.88 -7.85
C ASN A 94 33.50 -9.78 -8.18
N LYS A 95 34.19 -9.21 -7.16
CA LYS A 95 35.33 -8.33 -7.39
C LYS A 95 36.39 -9.02 -8.25
N LYS A 96 36.81 -10.26 -7.89
CA LYS A 96 37.76 -11.04 -8.65
C LYS A 96 37.29 -11.28 -10.08
N ARG A 97 36.05 -11.76 -10.27
CA ARG A 97 35.46 -12.00 -11.60
C ARG A 97 35.42 -10.74 -12.46
N LEU A 98 35.05 -9.58 -11.90
CA LEU A 98 35.01 -8.32 -12.64
C LEU A 98 36.41 -7.93 -13.12
N ILE A 99 37.43 -8.00 -12.25
CA ILE A 99 38.81 -7.67 -12.61
C ILE A 99 39.36 -8.62 -13.69
N GLU A 100 39.12 -9.91 -13.55
CA GLU A 100 39.57 -10.94 -14.51
C GLU A 100 38.88 -10.81 -15.89
N SER A 101 37.62 -10.40 -15.90
CA SER A 101 36.86 -10.20 -17.14
C SER A 101 37.37 -9.02 -17.98
N LYS A 102 38.04 -8.04 -17.38
CA LYS A 102 38.47 -6.77 -18.01
C LYS A 102 37.34 -6.01 -18.70
N ARG A 103 36.11 -6.14 -18.20
CA ARG A 103 34.90 -5.52 -18.81
C ARG A 103 34.57 -4.16 -18.26
N ALA A 104 35.08 -3.79 -17.07
CA ALA A 104 35.00 -2.42 -16.56
C ALA A 104 36.03 -1.53 -17.27
N LYS A 105 35.60 -0.34 -17.72
CA LYS A 105 36.49 0.68 -18.25
C LYS A 105 37.45 1.18 -17.19
N GLN A 106 36.94 1.33 -15.96
CA GLN A 106 37.72 1.71 -14.78
C GLN A 106 37.20 0.90 -13.58
N PHE A 107 38.12 0.41 -12.75
CA PHE A 107 37.82 -0.18 -11.46
C PHE A 107 38.69 0.49 -10.40
N THR A 108 38.04 1.02 -9.35
CA THR A 108 38.71 1.68 -8.22
C THR A 108 38.22 1.09 -6.92
N GLU A 109 39.14 0.57 -6.11
CA GLU A 109 38.82 0.15 -4.74
C GLU A 109 39.14 1.29 -3.78
N VAL A 110 38.12 1.76 -3.07
CA VAL A 110 38.20 2.89 -2.15
C VAL A 110 38.39 2.35 -0.74
N THR A 111 39.55 2.61 -0.14
CA THR A 111 39.90 2.17 1.20
C THR A 111 40.07 3.32 2.19
N VAL A 112 40.27 4.54 1.72
CA VAL A 112 40.49 5.76 2.54
C VAL A 112 39.71 6.93 1.97
N ASN A 113 40.42 7.87 1.36
CA ASN A 113 39.84 9.04 0.76
C ASN A 113 39.26 8.70 -0.63
N PHE A 114 38.16 9.32 -0.95
CA PHE A 114 37.48 9.16 -2.22
C PHE A 114 37.16 10.52 -2.82
N ASP A 115 37.65 10.75 -4.04
CA ASP A 115 37.27 11.86 -4.87
C ASP A 115 36.25 11.36 -5.92
N PRO A 116 34.97 11.74 -5.79
CA PRO A 116 33.93 11.20 -6.65
C PRO A 116 34.09 11.68 -8.10
N PRO A 117 33.80 10.79 -9.08
CA PRO A 117 33.82 11.17 -10.49
C PRO A 117 32.71 12.20 -10.77
N GLN A 118 32.90 13.02 -11.78
CA GLN A 118 31.85 13.92 -12.25
C GLN A 118 30.65 13.11 -12.75
N LEU A 119 29.44 13.44 -12.26
CA LEU A 119 28.18 12.81 -12.63
C LEU A 119 27.32 13.80 -13.42
N GLU A 120 27.16 13.54 -14.72
CA GLU A 120 26.51 14.44 -15.66
C GLU A 120 25.14 13.92 -16.11
N ALA A 121 24.33 14.81 -16.69
CA ALA A 121 23.11 14.41 -17.37
C ALA A 121 23.41 13.41 -18.50
N GLY A 122 22.59 12.39 -18.64
CA GLY A 122 22.79 11.30 -19.59
C GLY A 122 23.63 10.13 -19.08
N MET A 123 24.22 10.25 -17.88
CA MET A 123 24.86 9.12 -17.20
C MET A 123 23.88 8.35 -16.34
N LEU A 124 24.15 7.07 -16.10
CA LEU A 124 23.45 6.21 -15.17
C LEU A 124 24.34 5.89 -13.98
N VAL A 125 23.84 6.18 -12.78
CA VAL A 125 24.41 5.70 -11.51
C VAL A 125 23.71 4.44 -11.10
N VAL A 126 24.47 3.37 -10.83
CA VAL A 126 23.98 2.16 -10.19
C VAL A 126 24.37 2.22 -8.71
N ASP A 127 23.39 2.38 -7.87
CA ASP A 127 23.52 2.39 -6.42
C ASP A 127 23.42 0.97 -5.88
N GLY A 128 24.56 0.39 -5.52
CA GLY A 128 24.68 -0.90 -4.85
C GLY A 128 25.47 -0.81 -3.54
N LEU A 129 25.41 0.35 -2.85
CA LEU A 129 26.16 0.53 -1.61
C LEU A 129 25.58 -0.31 -0.47
N PHE A 130 24.26 -0.19 -0.20
CA PHE A 130 23.56 -0.89 0.88
C PHE A 130 22.17 -1.29 0.44
N GLY A 131 21.76 -2.51 0.77
CA GLY A 131 20.41 -3.04 0.55
C GLY A 131 19.67 -3.31 1.85
N SER A 132 18.83 -4.35 1.89
CA SER A 132 17.95 -4.71 3.01
C SER A 132 18.67 -5.02 4.34
N GLY A 133 19.97 -5.25 4.32
CA GLY A 133 20.77 -5.46 5.54
C GLY A 133 21.16 -4.19 6.30
N LEU A 134 20.80 -3.00 5.81
CA LEU A 134 21.08 -1.75 6.50
C LEU A 134 20.17 -1.59 7.74
N ASN A 135 20.78 -1.36 8.92
CA ASN A 135 20.04 -1.29 10.20
C ASN A 135 20.32 -0.01 11.01
N LYS A 136 21.00 0.96 10.42
CA LYS A 136 21.28 2.27 11.03
C LYS A 136 21.46 3.34 9.96
N PRO A 137 21.20 4.62 10.28
CA PRO A 137 21.38 5.72 9.35
C PRO A 137 22.82 5.80 8.82
N LEU A 138 22.97 6.18 7.55
CA LEU A 138 24.28 6.42 6.97
C LEU A 138 24.94 7.67 7.57
N ALA A 139 26.25 7.60 7.76
CA ALA A 139 27.06 8.68 8.34
C ALA A 139 28.40 8.82 7.59
N GLY A 140 29.16 9.87 7.91
CA GLY A 140 30.52 10.10 7.39
C GLY A 140 30.57 10.13 5.87
N GLY A 141 31.58 9.46 5.29
CA GLY A 141 31.84 9.45 3.85
C GLY A 141 30.68 8.92 3.00
N PHE A 142 29.94 7.91 3.48
CA PHE A 142 28.75 7.41 2.77
C PHE A 142 27.63 8.43 2.72
N ALA A 143 27.38 9.17 3.81
CA ALA A 143 26.39 10.24 3.81
C ALA A 143 26.78 11.37 2.85
N SER A 144 28.08 11.71 2.76
CA SER A 144 28.58 12.71 1.80
C SER A 144 28.42 12.23 0.36
N LEU A 145 28.72 10.96 0.08
CA LEU A 145 28.54 10.38 -1.26
C LEU A 145 27.05 10.38 -1.68
N VAL A 146 26.15 9.99 -0.78
CA VAL A 146 24.71 10.03 -1.03
C VAL A 146 24.25 11.44 -1.40
N LYS A 147 24.67 12.45 -0.65
CA LYS A 147 24.35 13.86 -0.96
C LYS A 147 24.90 14.28 -2.30
N TYR A 148 26.14 13.88 -2.63
CA TYR A 148 26.75 14.15 -3.92
C TYR A 148 25.94 13.55 -5.08
N ILE A 149 25.57 12.26 -4.98
CA ILE A 149 24.76 11.58 -5.98
C ILE A 149 23.39 12.27 -6.14
N ASN A 150 22.71 12.58 -5.03
CA ASN A 150 21.41 13.23 -5.03
C ASN A 150 21.42 14.66 -5.63
N GLN A 151 22.58 15.33 -5.64
CA GLN A 151 22.76 16.66 -6.23
C GLN A 151 23.17 16.61 -7.70
N SER A 152 23.53 15.44 -8.21
CA SER A 152 23.94 15.28 -9.61
C SER A 152 22.75 15.31 -10.55
N ALA A 153 23.04 15.50 -11.84
CA ALA A 153 22.04 15.43 -12.92
C ALA A 153 21.90 14.00 -13.51
N ALA A 154 22.69 13.04 -13.03
CA ALA A 154 22.64 11.66 -13.50
C ALA A 154 21.36 10.96 -13.09
N LYS A 155 20.93 9.96 -13.88
CA LYS A 155 19.85 9.05 -13.47
C LYS A 155 20.37 8.03 -12.48
N VAL A 156 19.54 7.65 -11.51
CA VAL A 156 19.93 6.72 -10.44
C VAL A 156 19.04 5.49 -10.46
N VAL A 157 19.65 4.31 -10.55
CA VAL A 157 18.99 3.03 -10.30
C VAL A 157 19.57 2.40 -9.03
N SER A 158 18.70 2.09 -8.07
CA SER A 158 19.10 1.44 -6.82
C SER A 158 18.80 -0.05 -6.87
N ILE A 159 19.78 -0.86 -6.46
CA ILE A 159 19.66 -2.31 -6.31
C ILE A 159 19.04 -2.61 -4.95
N ASP A 160 17.95 -3.37 -4.96
CA ASP A 160 17.16 -3.82 -3.83
C ASP A 160 16.45 -2.70 -3.07
N LEU A 161 17.18 -1.77 -2.48
CA LEU A 161 16.70 -0.56 -1.78
C LEU A 161 17.61 0.62 -2.08
N PRO A 162 17.08 1.84 -2.17
CA PRO A 162 17.92 3.05 -2.21
C PRO A 162 18.83 3.09 -0.98
N SER A 163 20.14 3.21 -1.20
CA SER A 163 21.10 3.18 -0.11
C SER A 163 20.82 4.27 0.91
N GLY A 164 20.79 3.89 2.17
CA GLY A 164 20.37 4.74 3.28
C GLY A 164 18.94 4.48 3.75
N LEU A 165 18.05 3.92 2.92
CA LEU A 165 16.72 3.51 3.33
C LEU A 165 16.79 2.13 4.01
N MET A 166 16.30 2.02 5.25
CA MET A 166 16.15 0.74 5.94
C MET A 166 14.89 0.02 5.45
N ALA A 167 14.91 -1.30 5.41
CA ALA A 167 13.86 -2.12 4.83
C ALA A 167 12.50 -2.03 5.58
N GLU A 168 12.53 -1.66 6.83
CA GLU A 168 11.36 -1.65 7.72
C GLU A 168 11.12 -0.25 8.27
N ASP A 169 11.56 0.05 9.49
CA ASP A 169 11.31 1.32 10.18
C ASP A 169 12.40 2.37 9.87
N ASN A 170 11.97 3.53 9.44
CA ASN A 170 12.81 4.69 9.15
C ASN A 170 12.50 5.90 10.05
N THR A 171 11.80 5.69 11.17
CA THR A 171 11.36 6.77 12.09
C THR A 171 12.52 7.66 12.55
N TYR A 172 13.66 7.06 12.87
CA TYR A 172 14.84 7.78 13.34
C TYR A 172 15.94 7.88 12.26
N ASN A 173 15.59 7.69 11.00
CA ASN A 173 16.53 7.78 9.90
C ASN A 173 16.80 9.25 9.51
N ILE A 174 17.94 9.48 8.86
CA ILE A 174 18.36 10.79 8.36
C ILE A 174 18.02 10.89 6.88
N SER A 175 16.90 11.54 6.57
CA SER A 175 16.35 11.66 5.21
C SER A 175 17.33 12.23 4.18
N ALA A 176 18.23 13.14 4.60
CA ALA A 176 19.26 13.70 3.72
C ALA A 176 20.34 12.70 3.31
N ASN A 177 20.43 11.56 3.99
CA ASN A 177 21.43 10.52 3.76
C ASN A 177 20.85 9.28 3.07
N ILE A 178 19.70 9.43 2.40
CA ILE A 178 19.04 8.38 1.62
C ILE A 178 19.13 8.75 0.12
N ILE A 179 19.52 7.80 -0.70
CA ILE A 179 19.53 7.96 -2.17
C ILE A 179 18.10 8.22 -2.66
N ARG A 180 17.98 9.14 -3.61
CA ARG A 180 16.76 9.38 -4.39
C ARG A 180 16.90 8.71 -5.73
N ALA A 181 16.38 7.51 -5.87
CA ALA A 181 16.44 6.77 -7.11
C ALA A 181 15.38 7.25 -8.11
N ASP A 182 15.70 7.16 -9.42
CA ASP A 182 14.70 7.23 -10.50
C ASP A 182 13.99 5.89 -10.67
N LEU A 183 14.70 4.79 -10.38
CA LEU A 183 14.21 3.42 -10.43
C LEU A 183 14.80 2.59 -9.29
N THR A 184 13.95 1.89 -8.56
CA THR A 184 14.37 0.88 -7.59
C THR A 184 14.04 -0.51 -8.11
N LEU A 185 15.04 -1.37 -8.21
CA LEU A 185 14.94 -2.76 -8.63
C LEU A 185 15.03 -3.66 -7.40
N THR A 186 13.88 -3.99 -6.80
CA THR A 186 13.84 -4.81 -5.59
C THR A 186 13.77 -6.30 -5.92
N LEU A 187 14.48 -7.11 -5.15
CA LEU A 187 14.61 -8.55 -5.38
C LEU A 187 13.50 -9.32 -4.66
N GLN A 188 12.83 -10.20 -5.38
CA GLN A 188 11.81 -11.16 -5.00
C GLN A 188 10.55 -10.56 -4.37
N GLN A 189 10.68 -9.67 -3.39
CA GLN A 189 9.55 -9.16 -2.61
C GLN A 189 9.74 -7.68 -2.28
N LYS A 190 8.63 -6.95 -2.17
CA LYS A 190 8.63 -5.59 -1.61
C LYS A 190 8.96 -5.63 -0.12
N LYS A 191 9.61 -4.58 0.36
CA LYS A 191 9.92 -4.36 1.77
C LYS A 191 8.90 -3.41 2.40
N LEU A 192 8.70 -3.47 3.72
CA LEU A 192 7.71 -2.66 4.41
C LEU A 192 7.90 -1.15 4.15
N ALA A 193 9.15 -0.69 4.15
CA ALA A 193 9.47 0.72 3.88
C ALA A 193 8.93 1.21 2.53
N MET A 194 8.77 0.32 1.53
CA MET A 194 8.25 0.66 0.20
C MET A 194 6.74 0.91 0.19
N MET A 195 6.02 0.48 1.23
CA MET A 195 4.58 0.67 1.37
C MET A 195 4.22 2.01 2.04
N LEU A 196 5.20 2.69 2.66
CA LEU A 196 5.01 3.90 3.44
C LEU A 196 5.21 5.16 2.58
N ALA A 197 4.23 6.06 2.61
CA ALA A 197 4.22 7.26 1.75
C ALA A 197 5.43 8.18 1.97
N ASP A 198 5.95 8.27 3.18
CA ASP A 198 7.11 9.11 3.51
C ASP A 198 8.36 8.71 2.72
N ASN A 199 8.45 7.44 2.30
CA ASN A 199 9.60 6.88 1.61
C ASN A 199 9.48 6.95 0.07
N GLN A 200 8.33 7.35 -0.47
CA GLN A 200 8.10 7.36 -1.92
C GLN A 200 9.07 8.27 -2.69
N ILE A 201 9.51 9.35 -2.06
CA ILE A 201 10.47 10.30 -2.64
C ILE A 201 11.86 9.69 -2.92
N TYR A 202 12.17 8.54 -2.29
CA TYR A 202 13.45 7.84 -2.45
C TYR A 202 13.40 6.73 -3.49
N LEU A 203 12.21 6.15 -3.71
CA LEU A 203 12.05 4.91 -4.50
C LEU A 203 12.05 5.13 -6.01
N GLY A 204 11.57 6.29 -6.47
CA GLY A 204 11.27 6.47 -7.88
C GLY A 204 10.24 5.44 -8.39
N ARG A 205 10.41 4.95 -9.61
CA ARG A 205 9.63 3.80 -10.09
C ARG A 205 10.12 2.53 -9.40
N LEU A 206 9.21 1.69 -8.94
CA LEU A 206 9.52 0.45 -8.24
C LEU A 206 9.22 -0.76 -9.14
N LYS A 207 10.23 -1.61 -9.39
CA LYS A 207 10.08 -2.87 -10.11
C LYS A 207 10.53 -4.04 -9.23
N VAL A 208 9.66 -5.04 -9.07
CA VAL A 208 9.99 -6.28 -8.35
C VAL A 208 10.54 -7.27 -9.36
N LEU A 209 11.72 -7.82 -9.08
CA LEU A 209 12.38 -8.81 -9.90
C LEU A 209 12.29 -10.19 -9.26
N ASP A 210 11.65 -11.13 -9.91
CA ASP A 210 11.62 -12.53 -9.49
C ASP A 210 13.00 -13.18 -9.73
N ILE A 211 13.65 -13.56 -8.66
CA ILE A 211 14.92 -14.29 -8.68
C ILE A 211 14.75 -15.77 -8.30
N ARG A 212 13.51 -16.24 -8.29
CA ARG A 212 13.12 -17.62 -8.03
C ARG A 212 13.65 -18.15 -6.68
N LEU A 213 13.39 -17.41 -5.60
CA LEU A 213 13.61 -17.92 -4.26
C LEU A 213 12.56 -18.98 -3.91
N SER A 214 12.85 -19.80 -2.91
CA SER A 214 12.03 -20.96 -2.55
C SER A 214 10.55 -20.61 -2.32
N PRO A 215 9.62 -21.05 -3.17
CA PRO A 215 8.20 -20.83 -2.96
C PRO A 215 7.67 -21.57 -1.72
N GLU A 216 8.29 -22.69 -1.36
CA GLU A 216 7.94 -23.44 -0.16
C GLU A 216 8.20 -22.65 1.11
N PHE A 217 9.38 -22.02 1.23
CA PHE A 217 9.69 -21.15 2.37
C PHE A 217 8.74 -19.95 2.43
N ILE A 218 8.51 -19.30 1.28
CA ILE A 218 7.58 -18.16 1.18
C ILE A 218 6.19 -18.57 1.65
N GLN A 219 5.71 -19.76 1.27
CA GLN A 219 4.39 -20.23 1.65
C GLN A 219 4.30 -20.55 3.16
N LYS A 220 5.30 -21.23 3.73
CA LYS A 220 5.29 -21.72 5.12
C LYS A 220 5.60 -20.64 6.15
N THR A 221 6.44 -19.65 5.79
CA THR A 221 6.87 -18.61 6.74
C THR A 221 5.74 -17.62 6.98
N GLU A 222 5.35 -17.43 8.23
CA GLU A 222 4.38 -16.41 8.60
C GLU A 222 4.97 -15.00 8.47
N SER A 223 4.13 -14.06 8.05
CA SER A 223 4.46 -12.64 8.03
C SER A 223 3.34 -11.81 8.64
N LYS A 224 3.73 -10.78 9.38
CA LYS A 224 2.80 -9.77 9.91
C LYS A 224 2.19 -8.93 8.78
N PHE A 225 2.96 -8.71 7.70
CA PHE A 225 2.62 -7.83 6.61
C PHE A 225 2.50 -8.59 5.29
N SER A 226 1.50 -8.24 4.48
CA SER A 226 1.33 -8.78 3.13
C SER A 226 0.70 -7.76 2.18
N ILE A 227 0.77 -8.02 0.89
CA ILE A 227 0.13 -7.25 -0.17
C ILE A 227 -0.94 -8.13 -0.79
N LEU A 228 -2.14 -7.60 -0.93
CA LEU A 228 -3.24 -8.25 -1.62
C LEU A 228 -2.95 -8.27 -3.13
N GLU A 229 -2.97 -9.46 -3.71
CA GLU A 229 -2.80 -9.67 -5.14
C GLU A 229 -4.16 -9.94 -5.79
N GLU A 230 -4.30 -9.63 -7.07
CA GLU A 230 -5.55 -9.81 -7.81
C GLU A 230 -6.08 -11.26 -7.71
N ASN A 231 -5.19 -12.24 -7.81
CA ASN A 231 -5.57 -13.65 -7.68
C ASN A 231 -6.12 -14.02 -6.29
N ASP A 232 -5.57 -13.43 -5.22
CA ASP A 232 -6.09 -13.64 -3.87
C ASP A 232 -7.55 -13.15 -3.77
N ILE A 233 -7.83 -11.99 -4.37
CA ILE A 233 -9.17 -11.42 -4.38
C ILE A 233 -10.13 -12.24 -5.23
N ARG A 234 -9.71 -12.73 -6.41
CA ARG A 234 -10.51 -13.60 -7.27
C ARG A 234 -10.99 -14.84 -6.53
N LEU A 235 -10.12 -15.46 -5.75
CA LEU A 235 -10.44 -16.66 -4.97
C LEU A 235 -11.46 -16.39 -3.85
N LEU A 236 -11.57 -15.14 -3.37
CA LEU A 236 -12.55 -14.74 -2.36
C LEU A 236 -13.92 -14.41 -2.96
N MET A 237 -13.98 -14.08 -4.25
CA MET A 237 -15.22 -13.67 -4.91
C MET A 237 -16.22 -14.83 -4.96
N LYS A 238 -17.45 -14.56 -4.50
CA LYS A 238 -18.56 -15.52 -4.58
C LYS A 238 -19.36 -15.26 -5.85
N PRO A 239 -19.45 -16.22 -6.77
CA PRO A 239 -20.25 -16.04 -7.97
C PRO A 239 -21.74 -15.87 -7.64
N ARG A 240 -22.44 -15.05 -8.41
CA ARG A 240 -23.88 -14.90 -8.29
C ARG A 240 -24.56 -16.08 -8.97
N GLY A 241 -25.27 -16.92 -8.21
CA GLY A 241 -26.00 -18.04 -8.78
C GLY A 241 -27.20 -17.60 -9.63
N ASP A 242 -27.57 -18.43 -10.60
CA ASP A 242 -28.67 -18.10 -11.57
C ASP A 242 -30.02 -17.89 -10.90
N PHE A 243 -30.27 -18.51 -9.74
CA PHE A 243 -31.50 -18.38 -8.97
C PHE A 243 -31.42 -17.30 -7.90
N ALA A 244 -30.38 -16.47 -7.88
CA ALA A 244 -30.26 -15.39 -6.92
C ALA A 244 -31.38 -14.35 -7.14
N HIS A 245 -31.99 -13.93 -6.06
CA HIS A 245 -33.01 -12.89 -6.05
C HIS A 245 -32.71 -11.83 -4.99
N LYS A 246 -33.44 -10.70 -5.00
CA LYS A 246 -33.16 -9.57 -4.09
C LYS A 246 -33.08 -9.96 -2.60
N GLY A 247 -33.82 -10.97 -2.17
CA GLY A 247 -33.77 -11.45 -0.77
C GLY A 247 -32.52 -12.22 -0.41
N THR A 248 -31.95 -13.00 -1.36
CA THR A 248 -30.71 -13.77 -1.14
C THR A 248 -29.44 -12.92 -1.26
N MET A 249 -29.57 -11.73 -1.86
CA MET A 249 -28.43 -10.81 -2.04
C MET A 249 -28.32 -9.78 -0.91
N GLY A 250 -29.08 -9.97 0.17
CA GLY A 250 -29.03 -9.18 1.38
C GLY A 250 -29.74 -7.83 1.32
N THR A 251 -29.89 -7.23 2.49
CA THR A 251 -30.50 -5.91 2.67
C THR A 251 -29.53 -5.04 3.45
N ALA A 252 -29.04 -3.97 2.83
CA ALA A 252 -28.11 -3.04 3.46
C ALA A 252 -28.84 -1.79 3.98
N LEU A 253 -28.43 -1.30 5.15
CA LEU A 253 -28.80 0.00 5.68
C LEU A 253 -27.64 0.98 5.50
N ILE A 254 -27.90 2.14 4.90
CA ILE A 254 -26.96 3.27 4.82
C ILE A 254 -27.53 4.41 5.66
N ILE A 255 -26.83 4.80 6.72
CA ILE A 255 -27.17 5.98 7.55
C ILE A 255 -26.19 7.09 7.18
N ALA A 256 -26.66 8.06 6.40
CA ALA A 256 -25.78 9.05 5.80
C ALA A 256 -26.51 10.35 5.42
N GLY A 257 -25.75 11.42 5.33
CA GLY A 257 -26.22 12.73 4.91
C GLY A 257 -26.82 13.57 6.03
N SER A 258 -26.64 14.87 5.91
CA SER A 258 -27.28 15.93 6.68
C SER A 258 -27.57 17.10 5.75
N TYR A 259 -28.21 18.16 6.26
CA TYR A 259 -28.44 19.36 5.46
C TYR A 259 -27.13 19.94 4.92
N GLY A 260 -27.02 20.07 3.60
CA GLY A 260 -25.82 20.51 2.92
C GLY A 260 -24.83 19.38 2.55
N MET A 261 -25.03 18.14 3.04
CA MET A 261 -24.17 16.98 2.77
C MET A 261 -24.93 15.77 2.18
N SER A 262 -26.03 16.00 1.48
CA SER A 262 -26.85 14.97 0.83
C SER A 262 -26.06 14.17 -0.23
N GLY A 263 -25.02 14.78 -0.84
CA GLY A 263 -24.17 14.11 -1.82
C GLY A 263 -23.47 12.87 -1.26
N ALA A 264 -23.09 12.86 0.02
CA ALA A 264 -22.48 11.72 0.66
C ALA A 264 -23.44 10.52 0.76
N SER A 265 -24.72 10.76 1.12
CA SER A 265 -25.75 9.71 1.13
C SER A 265 -26.01 9.16 -0.28
N VAL A 266 -26.04 10.03 -1.31
CA VAL A 266 -26.19 9.61 -2.71
C VAL A 266 -25.04 8.70 -3.15
N LEU A 267 -23.79 9.10 -2.89
CA LEU A 267 -22.59 8.34 -3.28
C LEU A 267 -22.51 6.98 -2.59
N ALA A 268 -22.68 6.94 -1.27
CA ALA A 268 -22.63 5.69 -0.50
C ALA A 268 -23.76 4.74 -0.94
N THR A 269 -24.97 5.24 -1.13
CA THR A 269 -26.13 4.44 -1.56
C THR A 269 -25.94 3.86 -2.96
N LYS A 270 -25.54 4.70 -3.94
CA LYS A 270 -25.25 4.25 -5.31
C LYS A 270 -24.13 3.21 -5.35
N ALA A 271 -23.07 3.43 -4.60
CA ALA A 271 -21.94 2.48 -4.51
C ALA A 271 -22.40 1.14 -3.93
N CYS A 272 -23.24 1.17 -2.89
CA CYS A 272 -23.80 -0.03 -2.27
C CYS A 272 -24.67 -0.82 -3.26
N LEU A 273 -25.53 -0.17 -4.04
CA LEU A 273 -26.32 -0.80 -5.10
C LEU A 273 -25.43 -1.41 -6.19
N ARG A 274 -24.44 -0.65 -6.67
CA ARG A 274 -23.52 -1.09 -7.73
C ARG A 274 -22.61 -2.24 -7.31
N ALA A 275 -22.36 -2.40 -6.00
CA ALA A 275 -21.60 -3.53 -5.46
C ALA A 275 -22.46 -4.80 -5.26
N GLY A 276 -23.74 -4.78 -5.64
CA GLY A 276 -24.55 -5.97 -5.87
C GLY A 276 -25.47 -6.39 -4.73
N THR A 277 -25.68 -5.56 -3.70
CA THR A 277 -26.72 -5.75 -2.67
C THR A 277 -28.10 -5.88 -3.31
N GLY A 278 -28.93 -6.77 -2.79
CA GLY A 278 -30.28 -7.00 -3.30
C GLY A 278 -31.28 -5.88 -3.00
N LYS A 279 -31.10 -5.18 -1.87
CA LYS A 279 -31.93 -4.05 -1.45
C LYS A 279 -31.11 -3.09 -0.60
N VAL A 280 -31.21 -1.81 -0.86
CA VAL A 280 -30.61 -0.76 -0.02
C VAL A 280 -31.71 0.11 0.57
N ILE A 281 -31.65 0.27 1.88
CA ILE A 281 -32.45 1.25 2.60
C ILE A 281 -31.48 2.37 3.01
N THR A 282 -31.85 3.61 2.72
CA THR A 282 -31.09 4.77 3.16
C THR A 282 -31.86 5.53 4.21
N HIS A 283 -31.30 5.60 5.41
CA HIS A 283 -31.80 6.46 6.49
C HIS A 283 -31.11 7.81 6.41
N THR A 284 -31.89 8.87 6.28
CA THR A 284 -31.38 10.23 6.06
C THR A 284 -32.43 11.27 6.54
N PRO A 285 -32.01 12.53 6.87
CA PRO A 285 -32.93 13.59 7.26
C PRO A 285 -33.98 13.90 6.18
N LYS A 286 -35.16 14.38 6.59
CA LYS A 286 -36.32 14.64 5.68
C LYS A 286 -35.99 15.53 4.51
N ARG A 287 -35.13 16.54 4.69
CA ARG A 287 -34.73 17.46 3.62
C ARG A 287 -34.00 16.77 2.47
N ASN A 288 -33.50 15.57 2.64
CA ASN A 288 -32.82 14.80 1.61
C ASN A 288 -33.78 13.96 0.75
N TYR A 289 -35.09 13.92 1.07
CA TYR A 289 -36.07 13.06 0.39
C TYR A 289 -36.04 13.22 -1.13
N GLU A 290 -36.31 14.42 -1.63
CA GLU A 290 -36.36 14.66 -3.08
C GLU A 290 -35.02 14.39 -3.76
N ILE A 291 -33.94 14.83 -3.13
CA ILE A 291 -32.58 14.62 -3.65
C ILE A 291 -32.29 13.12 -3.83
N MET A 292 -32.63 12.31 -2.84
CA MET A 292 -32.39 10.86 -2.87
C MET A 292 -33.32 10.17 -3.88
N GLN A 293 -34.60 10.50 -3.93
CA GLN A 293 -35.57 9.89 -4.88
C GLN A 293 -35.21 10.20 -6.34
N ILE A 294 -34.70 11.42 -6.61
CA ILE A 294 -34.27 11.81 -7.96
C ILE A 294 -32.93 11.13 -8.30
N SER A 295 -31.99 11.13 -7.35
CA SER A 295 -30.61 10.68 -7.63
C SER A 295 -30.45 9.18 -7.59
N VAL A 296 -31.20 8.45 -6.74
CA VAL A 296 -31.10 7.00 -6.51
C VAL A 296 -32.49 6.37 -6.40
N PRO A 297 -33.22 6.30 -7.51
CA PRO A 297 -34.62 5.80 -7.48
C PRO A 297 -34.70 4.31 -7.08
N GLU A 298 -33.62 3.55 -7.15
CA GLU A 298 -33.58 2.14 -6.76
C GLU A 298 -33.51 1.95 -5.24
N ALA A 299 -33.18 2.99 -4.47
CA ALA A 299 -33.07 2.90 -3.01
C ALA A 299 -34.44 3.11 -2.36
N VAL A 300 -34.69 2.39 -1.27
CA VAL A 300 -35.84 2.66 -0.38
C VAL A 300 -35.40 3.67 0.67
N LEU A 301 -36.18 4.69 0.92
CA LEU A 301 -35.85 5.70 1.92
C LEU A 301 -36.58 5.45 3.24
N GLN A 302 -35.86 5.63 4.33
CA GLN A 302 -36.37 5.74 5.68
C GLN A 302 -35.98 7.13 6.20
N MET A 303 -36.95 7.98 6.44
CA MET A 303 -36.71 9.34 6.86
C MET A 303 -36.50 9.42 8.38
N ASP A 304 -35.49 10.19 8.81
CA ASP A 304 -35.31 10.60 10.18
C ASP A 304 -36.51 11.42 10.67
N SER A 305 -36.75 11.52 11.97
CA SER A 305 -37.76 12.40 12.54
C SER A 305 -37.41 13.87 12.36
N GLU A 306 -36.13 14.20 12.27
CA GLU A 306 -35.63 15.56 12.07
C GLU A 306 -35.46 15.94 10.60
N GLU A 307 -35.55 17.25 10.34
CA GLU A 307 -35.45 17.81 9.00
C GLU A 307 -34.01 17.79 8.44
N THR A 308 -33.00 17.98 9.29
CA THR A 308 -31.66 18.37 8.84
C THR A 308 -30.53 17.46 9.33
N ILE A 309 -30.78 16.62 10.31
CA ILE A 309 -29.76 15.81 10.99
C ILE A 309 -30.24 14.37 11.23
N PHE A 310 -29.29 13.47 11.47
CA PHE A 310 -29.54 12.17 12.06
C PHE A 310 -29.76 12.34 13.56
N SER A 311 -30.93 11.95 14.07
CA SER A 311 -31.37 12.25 15.44
C SER A 311 -31.78 11.05 16.27
N GLU A 312 -32.11 9.91 15.63
CA GLU A 312 -32.60 8.74 16.34
C GLU A 312 -32.08 7.43 15.74
N PRO A 313 -31.78 6.43 16.59
CA PRO A 313 -31.31 5.14 16.12
C PRO A 313 -32.41 4.34 15.41
N VAL A 314 -32.00 3.59 14.39
CA VAL A 314 -32.84 2.68 13.60
C VAL A 314 -32.69 1.26 14.11
N ASP A 315 -33.79 0.50 14.18
CA ASP A 315 -33.74 -0.93 14.45
C ASP A 315 -33.01 -1.67 13.31
N THR A 316 -32.02 -2.50 13.67
CA THR A 316 -31.15 -3.18 12.71
C THR A 316 -31.47 -4.66 12.49
N ASP A 317 -32.46 -5.23 13.12
CA ASP A 317 -32.76 -6.68 13.08
C ASP A 317 -33.10 -7.19 11.67
N TYR A 318 -33.59 -6.32 10.79
CA TYR A 318 -33.96 -6.65 9.41
C TYR A 318 -32.83 -6.45 8.39
N TYR A 319 -31.69 -5.93 8.81
CA TYR A 319 -30.61 -5.59 7.90
C TYR A 319 -29.47 -6.62 8.00
N SER A 320 -28.93 -6.96 6.85
CA SER A 320 -27.79 -7.86 6.76
C SER A 320 -26.46 -7.14 7.04
N ALA A 321 -26.40 -5.84 6.85
CA ALA A 321 -25.24 -4.97 7.16
C ALA A 321 -25.66 -3.50 7.23
N MET A 322 -24.85 -2.69 7.92
CA MET A 322 -25.04 -1.25 8.06
C MET A 322 -23.74 -0.51 7.72
N GLY A 323 -23.87 0.58 6.95
CA GLY A 323 -22.84 1.61 6.76
C GLY A 323 -23.30 2.92 7.35
N ILE A 324 -22.49 3.56 8.20
CA ILE A 324 -22.85 4.78 8.91
C ILE A 324 -21.71 5.78 8.92
N GLY A 325 -22.03 7.06 8.70
CA GLY A 325 -21.06 8.13 8.88
C GLY A 325 -20.94 9.16 7.79
N PRO A 326 -21.03 8.80 6.50
CA PRO A 326 -20.87 9.75 5.41
C PRO A 326 -21.81 10.95 5.54
N GLY A 327 -21.23 12.15 5.73
CA GLY A 327 -21.99 13.41 5.76
C GLY A 327 -23.01 13.55 6.87
N LEU A 328 -22.84 12.90 8.04
CA LEU A 328 -23.78 13.00 9.16
C LEU A 328 -23.73 14.36 9.88
N GLY A 329 -22.60 15.08 9.77
CA GLY A 329 -22.30 16.19 10.67
C GLY A 329 -21.87 15.69 12.04
N THR A 330 -21.43 16.63 12.89
CA THR A 330 -20.82 16.30 14.20
C THR A 330 -21.49 17.02 15.39
N ASN A 331 -22.78 17.39 15.25
CA ASN A 331 -23.50 18.01 16.34
C ASN A 331 -23.82 16.99 17.45
N GLU A 332 -24.11 17.47 18.65
CA GLU A 332 -24.31 16.66 19.85
C GLU A 332 -25.50 15.69 19.73
N SER A 333 -26.61 16.11 19.11
CA SER A 333 -27.77 15.24 18.94
C SER A 333 -27.43 14.07 18.03
N THR A 334 -26.71 14.31 16.94
CA THR A 334 -26.19 13.26 16.05
C THR A 334 -25.19 12.36 16.75
N ALA A 335 -24.34 12.90 17.63
CA ALA A 335 -23.40 12.12 18.42
C ALA A 335 -24.10 11.14 19.36
N ILE A 336 -25.14 11.59 20.06
CA ILE A 336 -25.96 10.75 20.97
C ILE A 336 -26.68 9.66 20.16
N ALA A 337 -27.29 10.01 19.01
CA ALA A 337 -27.96 9.06 18.15
C ALA A 337 -26.97 8.01 17.59
N LEU A 338 -25.77 8.44 17.15
CA LEU A 338 -24.73 7.55 16.63
C LEU A 338 -24.29 6.50 17.66
N ILE A 339 -23.94 6.90 18.89
CA ILE A 339 -23.49 5.93 19.88
C ILE A 339 -24.64 4.96 20.28
N ALA A 340 -25.87 5.46 20.35
CA ALA A 340 -27.03 4.62 20.59
C ALA A 340 -27.25 3.62 19.44
N GLN A 341 -27.06 4.04 18.19
CA GLN A 341 -27.13 3.19 17.00
C GLN A 341 -26.08 2.10 17.04
N LEU A 342 -24.80 2.47 17.23
CA LEU A 342 -23.69 1.51 17.23
C LEU A 342 -23.80 0.47 18.34
N ARG A 343 -24.24 0.85 19.52
CA ARG A 343 -24.44 -0.06 20.67
C ARG A 343 -25.59 -1.04 20.49
N ARG A 344 -26.59 -0.67 19.70
CA ARG A 344 -27.79 -1.50 19.44
C ARG A 344 -27.67 -2.33 18.18
N SER A 345 -26.66 -2.06 17.33
CA SER A 345 -26.51 -2.75 16.06
C SER A 345 -26.31 -4.25 16.26
N THR A 346 -27.14 -5.04 15.60
CA THR A 346 -27.12 -6.50 15.57
C THR A 346 -26.47 -7.05 14.30
N CYS A 347 -26.17 -6.19 13.33
CA CYS A 347 -25.58 -6.57 12.04
C CYS A 347 -24.14 -6.05 11.85
N PRO A 348 -23.34 -6.66 10.98
CA PRO A 348 -22.02 -6.16 10.58
C PRO A 348 -22.08 -4.69 10.17
N THR A 349 -21.14 -3.88 10.69
CA THR A 349 -21.19 -2.42 10.59
C THR A 349 -19.89 -1.83 10.06
N VAL A 350 -20.03 -0.86 9.14
CA VAL A 350 -18.94 0.01 8.63
C VAL A 350 -19.14 1.42 9.18
N VAL A 351 -18.09 1.99 9.76
CA VAL A 351 -18.07 3.33 10.36
C VAL A 351 -17.04 4.19 9.64
N ASP A 352 -17.48 5.32 9.07
CA ASP A 352 -16.62 6.22 8.29
C ASP A 352 -16.88 7.70 8.59
N ALA A 353 -16.03 8.56 8.11
CA ALA A 353 -16.21 10.01 8.02
C ALA A 353 -16.65 10.67 9.34
N ASP A 354 -17.82 11.35 9.36
CA ASP A 354 -18.26 12.10 10.54
C ASP A 354 -18.53 11.20 11.75
N ALA A 355 -18.90 9.94 11.55
CA ALA A 355 -19.01 8.99 12.66
C ALA A 355 -17.65 8.76 13.33
N LEU A 356 -16.55 8.70 12.57
CA LEU A 356 -15.19 8.61 13.13
C LEU A 356 -14.81 9.89 13.86
N ASN A 357 -15.19 11.07 13.33
CA ASN A 357 -14.94 12.36 13.98
C ASN A 357 -15.68 12.48 15.32
N ILE A 358 -16.94 12.00 15.38
CA ILE A 358 -17.73 11.95 16.63
C ILE A 358 -17.05 11.03 17.66
N LEU A 359 -16.67 9.81 17.23
CA LEU A 359 -15.97 8.87 18.13
C LEU A 359 -14.63 9.42 18.62
N ALA A 360 -13.90 10.14 17.78
CA ALA A 360 -12.66 10.83 18.18
C ALA A 360 -12.88 11.90 19.24
N SER A 361 -14.00 12.63 19.20
CA SER A 361 -14.38 13.63 20.20
C SER A 361 -14.87 13.00 21.50
N HIS A 362 -15.38 11.77 21.45
CA HIS A 362 -15.98 11.05 22.58
C HIS A 362 -15.29 9.67 22.78
N ARG A 363 -13.97 9.66 22.91
CA ARG A 363 -13.15 8.42 22.91
C ARG A 363 -13.58 7.38 23.94
N ALA A 364 -14.12 7.78 25.07
CA ALA A 364 -14.63 6.86 26.09
C ALA A 364 -15.75 5.95 25.52
N TRP A 365 -16.49 6.41 24.53
CA TRP A 365 -17.55 5.61 23.90
C TRP A 365 -17.01 4.44 23.07
N MET A 366 -15.78 4.53 22.55
CA MET A 366 -15.17 3.46 21.77
C MET A 366 -15.04 2.14 22.57
N GLN A 367 -14.92 2.21 23.89
CA GLN A 367 -14.88 1.02 24.75
C GLN A 367 -16.22 0.26 24.83
N GLN A 368 -17.30 0.89 24.39
CA GLN A 368 -18.67 0.37 24.44
C GLN A 368 -19.15 -0.17 23.09
N LEU A 369 -18.29 -0.11 22.08
CA LEU A 369 -18.64 -0.56 20.73
C LEU A 369 -18.63 -2.09 20.65
N PRO A 370 -19.50 -2.68 19.82
CA PRO A 370 -19.40 -4.10 19.46
C PRO A 370 -18.04 -4.42 18.81
N LYS A 371 -17.67 -5.69 18.88
CA LYS A 371 -16.51 -6.20 18.13
C LYS A 371 -16.81 -6.28 16.63
N ASP A 372 -15.76 -6.51 15.85
CA ASP A 372 -15.83 -6.76 14.41
C ASP A 372 -16.40 -5.59 13.57
N ILE A 373 -16.46 -4.38 14.14
CA ILE A 373 -16.75 -3.17 13.37
C ILE A 373 -15.59 -2.88 12.40
N ILE A 374 -15.93 -2.44 11.20
CA ILE A 374 -14.97 -1.95 10.22
C ILE A 374 -14.92 -0.42 10.29
N PHE A 375 -13.75 0.13 10.55
CA PHE A 375 -13.49 1.57 10.55
C PHE A 375 -12.62 1.92 9.34
N THR A 376 -12.97 3.02 8.64
CA THR A 376 -12.29 3.41 7.40
C THR A 376 -11.63 4.79 7.47
N PRO A 377 -10.76 5.06 8.46
CA PRO A 377 -10.17 6.39 8.63
C PRO A 377 -9.20 6.75 7.52
N HIS A 378 -9.21 8.00 7.08
CA HIS A 378 -8.06 8.62 6.43
C HIS A 378 -7.00 9.02 7.50
N PRO A 379 -5.74 9.37 7.12
CA PRO A 379 -4.66 9.64 8.08
C PRO A 379 -5.02 10.59 9.22
N ARG A 380 -5.72 11.71 8.93
CA ARG A 380 -6.09 12.69 9.95
C ARG A 380 -7.22 12.20 10.87
N GLU A 381 -8.15 11.40 10.36
CA GLU A 381 -9.20 10.76 11.19
C GLU A 381 -8.59 9.76 12.14
N LEU A 382 -7.64 8.94 11.67
CA LEU A 382 -6.93 8.01 12.54
C LEU A 382 -6.16 8.74 13.66
N ASP A 383 -5.43 9.80 13.33
CA ASP A 383 -4.70 10.58 14.32
C ASP A 383 -5.65 11.16 15.41
N ARG A 384 -6.85 11.62 15.00
CA ARG A 384 -7.89 12.08 15.97
C ARG A 384 -8.41 10.93 16.85
N LEU A 385 -8.70 9.76 16.26
CA LEU A 385 -9.14 8.56 16.99
C LEU A 385 -8.07 8.08 17.98
N ALA A 386 -6.81 8.08 17.57
CA ALA A 386 -5.68 7.71 18.41
C ALA A 386 -5.37 8.76 19.49
N GLY A 387 -5.72 10.02 19.24
CA GLY A 387 -5.60 11.12 20.21
C GLY A 387 -4.37 11.96 20.11
N ASN A 388 -3.49 11.69 19.20
CA ASN A 388 -2.29 12.46 18.94
C ASN A 388 -1.90 12.34 17.47
N THR A 389 -1.30 13.39 16.93
CA THR A 389 -0.79 13.43 15.56
C THR A 389 0.42 12.51 15.44
N SER A 390 0.46 11.73 14.36
CA SER A 390 1.61 10.89 14.01
C SER A 390 2.70 11.72 13.35
N SER A 391 3.95 11.48 13.70
CA SER A 391 5.12 12.17 13.14
C SER A 391 5.48 11.63 11.74
N ASN A 392 5.14 10.38 11.45
CA ASN A 392 5.43 9.68 10.19
C ASN A 392 4.42 8.57 9.91
N CYS A 393 4.54 7.95 8.73
CA CYS A 393 3.63 6.88 8.30
C CYS A 393 3.79 5.57 9.09
N MET A 394 4.98 5.28 9.62
CA MET A 394 5.21 4.07 10.43
C MET A 394 4.47 4.19 11.77
N GLU A 395 4.66 5.31 12.49
CA GLU A 395 3.92 5.59 13.73
C GLU A 395 2.40 5.54 13.52
N ARG A 396 1.93 6.05 12.38
CA ARG A 396 0.49 6.01 12.05
C ARG A 396 0.01 4.59 11.81
N LEU A 397 0.80 3.76 11.13
CA LEU A 397 0.47 2.35 10.92
C LEU A 397 0.41 1.59 12.25
N ASP A 398 1.37 1.82 13.15
CA ASP A 398 1.37 1.22 14.49
C ASP A 398 0.13 1.59 15.29
N LYS A 399 -0.27 2.88 15.27
CA LYS A 399 -1.53 3.32 15.90
C LYS A 399 -2.77 2.66 15.30
N ALA A 400 -2.79 2.41 13.98
CA ALA A 400 -3.88 1.70 13.34
C ALA A 400 -3.95 0.23 13.81
N ILE A 401 -2.80 -0.41 13.94
CA ILE A 401 -2.70 -1.79 14.47
C ILE A 401 -3.18 -1.84 15.93
N GLU A 402 -2.64 -0.98 16.80
CA GLU A 402 -3.03 -0.89 18.21
C GLU A 402 -4.53 -0.62 18.38
N LEU A 403 -5.10 0.23 17.51
CA LEU A 403 -6.52 0.55 17.56
C LEU A 403 -7.37 -0.65 17.13
N ALA A 404 -6.96 -1.39 16.09
CA ALA A 404 -7.63 -2.60 15.62
C ALA A 404 -7.62 -3.70 16.70
N GLU A 405 -6.48 -3.93 17.33
CA GLU A 405 -6.33 -4.89 18.43
C GLU A 405 -7.16 -4.49 19.64
N ARG A 406 -7.12 -3.22 20.06
CA ARG A 406 -7.84 -2.72 21.23
C ARG A 406 -9.35 -2.75 21.04
N LEU A 407 -9.85 -2.38 19.86
CA LEU A 407 -11.28 -2.38 19.55
C LEU A 407 -11.79 -3.77 19.11
N GLN A 408 -10.90 -4.74 18.92
CA GLN A 408 -11.22 -6.03 18.31
C GLN A 408 -12.03 -5.86 17.01
N GLY A 409 -11.60 -4.88 16.18
CA GLY A 409 -12.24 -4.50 14.93
C GLY A 409 -11.24 -4.37 13.79
N TYR A 410 -11.72 -4.04 12.62
CA TYR A 410 -10.92 -3.88 11.41
C TYR A 410 -10.69 -2.40 11.13
N ILE A 411 -9.45 -2.01 10.84
CA ILE A 411 -9.12 -0.63 10.48
C ILE A 411 -8.60 -0.59 9.05
N ILE A 412 -9.29 0.10 8.16
CA ILE A 412 -8.77 0.44 6.84
C ILE A 412 -8.15 1.84 6.90
N LEU A 413 -6.84 1.92 7.06
CA LEU A 413 -6.10 3.17 6.95
C LEU A 413 -5.97 3.54 5.48
N LYS A 414 -6.73 4.54 5.04
CA LYS A 414 -6.76 4.99 3.65
C LYS A 414 -5.45 5.66 3.24
N GLY A 415 -4.92 5.32 2.06
CA GLY A 415 -3.69 5.86 1.49
C GLY A 415 -3.42 5.32 0.09
N HIS A 416 -2.26 5.64 -0.50
CA HIS A 416 -1.87 5.05 -1.80
C HIS A 416 -1.83 3.52 -1.73
N TYR A 417 -1.19 2.99 -0.70
CA TYR A 417 -1.33 1.60 -0.28
C TYR A 417 -2.22 1.57 0.96
N SER A 418 -3.54 1.48 0.76
CA SER A 418 -4.46 1.37 1.89
C SER A 418 -4.12 0.12 2.70
N ALA A 419 -4.03 0.28 4.04
CA ALA A 419 -3.65 -0.80 4.94
C ALA A 419 -4.87 -1.31 5.71
N LEU A 420 -5.19 -2.59 5.58
CA LEU A 420 -6.16 -3.29 6.40
C LEU A 420 -5.46 -3.87 7.62
N CYS A 421 -5.70 -3.28 8.80
CA CYS A 421 -5.23 -3.78 10.08
C CYS A 421 -6.31 -4.68 10.70
N HIS A 422 -5.94 -5.92 11.00
CA HIS A 422 -6.81 -6.92 11.58
C HIS A 422 -6.79 -6.89 13.11
N PRO A 423 -7.84 -7.41 13.79
CA PRO A 423 -7.87 -7.52 15.25
C PRO A 423 -6.73 -8.36 15.87
N ASN A 424 -6.06 -9.19 15.08
CA ASN A 424 -4.92 -10.03 15.49
C ASN A 424 -3.55 -9.39 15.17
N GLY A 425 -3.50 -8.12 14.78
CA GLY A 425 -2.29 -7.38 14.47
C GLY A 425 -1.69 -7.65 13.09
N LYS A 426 -2.26 -8.53 12.26
CA LYS A 426 -1.84 -8.70 10.85
C LYS A 426 -2.27 -7.49 10.02
N VAL A 427 -1.48 -7.17 9.00
CA VAL A 427 -1.73 -6.04 8.10
C VAL A 427 -1.64 -6.48 6.64
N GLU A 428 -2.61 -6.09 5.84
CA GLU A 428 -2.67 -6.36 4.41
C GLU A 428 -2.76 -5.04 3.63
N PHE A 429 -1.81 -4.80 2.73
CA PHE A 429 -1.80 -3.61 1.88
C PHE A 429 -2.52 -3.87 0.56
N CYS A 430 -3.37 -2.95 0.17
CA CYS A 430 -3.99 -2.95 -1.14
C CYS A 430 -3.12 -2.16 -2.13
N SER A 431 -2.85 -2.75 -3.29
CA SER A 431 -1.98 -2.16 -4.33
C SER A 431 -2.74 -1.51 -5.49
N THR A 432 -4.08 -1.59 -5.50
CA THR A 432 -4.91 -0.91 -6.49
C THR A 432 -5.26 0.50 -6.04
N GLY A 433 -5.54 1.37 -6.98
CA GLY A 433 -5.83 2.77 -6.75
C GLY A 433 -4.70 3.71 -7.15
N ASN A 434 -5.04 4.95 -7.36
CA ASN A 434 -4.13 5.97 -7.86
C ASN A 434 -4.43 7.35 -7.26
N SER A 435 -3.51 8.30 -7.50
CA SER A 435 -3.61 9.65 -6.94
C SER A 435 -4.83 10.47 -7.43
N GLY A 436 -5.44 10.11 -8.57
CA GLY A 436 -6.67 10.75 -9.04
C GLY A 436 -7.86 10.52 -8.09
N MET A 437 -7.81 9.45 -7.29
CA MET A 437 -8.85 9.14 -6.29
C MET A 437 -8.82 10.06 -5.05
N ALA A 438 -7.85 10.98 -4.97
CA ALA A 438 -7.75 11.98 -3.90
C ALA A 438 -8.78 13.10 -4.09
N THR A 439 -10.05 12.74 -4.14
CA THR A 439 -11.22 13.61 -4.35
C THR A 439 -12.28 13.39 -3.26
N ALA A 440 -13.09 14.42 -3.00
CA ALA A 440 -14.18 14.32 -2.04
C ALA A 440 -15.20 13.25 -2.47
N GLY A 441 -15.72 12.49 -1.51
CA GLY A 441 -16.70 11.44 -1.75
C GLY A 441 -16.13 10.06 -2.10
N SER A 442 -14.83 9.96 -2.39
CA SER A 442 -14.18 8.65 -2.65
C SER A 442 -14.31 7.69 -1.47
N GLY A 443 -14.21 8.19 -0.22
CA GLY A 443 -14.45 7.42 1.01
C GLY A 443 -15.89 6.93 1.11
N ASP A 444 -16.86 7.79 0.78
CA ASP A 444 -18.30 7.44 0.84
C ASP A 444 -18.61 6.27 -0.11
N VAL A 445 -17.95 6.26 -1.29
CA VAL A 445 -18.04 5.14 -2.24
C VAL A 445 -17.49 3.85 -1.64
N LEU A 446 -16.32 3.90 -0.99
CA LEU A 446 -15.73 2.74 -0.32
C LEU A 446 -16.65 2.18 0.77
N THR A 447 -17.23 3.06 1.59
CA THR A 447 -18.20 2.68 2.64
C THR A 447 -19.39 1.94 2.03
N GLY A 448 -19.97 2.44 0.93
CA GLY A 448 -21.04 1.78 0.21
C GLY A 448 -20.66 0.40 -0.31
N ILE A 449 -19.48 0.26 -0.92
CA ILE A 449 -18.97 -1.01 -1.46
C ILE A 449 -18.83 -2.06 -0.33
N ILE A 450 -18.16 -1.70 0.77
CA ILE A 450 -17.93 -2.64 1.88
C ILE A 450 -19.24 -3.05 2.54
N THR A 451 -20.16 -2.09 2.75
CA THR A 451 -21.48 -2.37 3.30
C THR A 451 -22.27 -3.35 2.41
N SER A 452 -22.19 -3.19 1.10
CA SER A 452 -22.79 -4.12 0.14
C SER A 452 -22.21 -5.53 0.28
N LEU A 453 -20.89 -5.66 0.33
CA LEU A 453 -20.24 -6.96 0.44
C LEU A 453 -20.62 -7.67 1.76
N LEU A 454 -20.64 -6.95 2.87
CA LEU A 454 -21.13 -7.48 4.15
C LEU A 454 -22.58 -7.96 4.03
N SER A 455 -23.47 -7.16 3.41
CA SER A 455 -24.88 -7.52 3.25
C SER A 455 -25.09 -8.77 2.40
N ARG A 456 -24.16 -9.05 1.49
CA ARG A 456 -24.12 -10.25 0.64
C ARG A 456 -23.53 -11.48 1.37
N GLY A 457 -23.20 -11.38 2.65
CA GLY A 457 -22.71 -12.47 3.48
C GLY A 457 -21.21 -12.74 3.36
N TYR A 458 -20.41 -11.76 2.95
CA TYR A 458 -18.97 -11.81 3.17
C TYR A 458 -18.65 -11.50 4.63
N ASN A 459 -17.64 -12.16 5.20
CA ASN A 459 -17.12 -11.78 6.51
C ASN A 459 -16.40 -10.44 6.42
N GLN A 460 -16.08 -9.84 7.55
CA GLN A 460 -15.48 -8.51 7.63
C GLN A 460 -14.13 -8.42 6.89
N ALA A 461 -13.26 -9.40 7.10
CA ALA A 461 -11.95 -9.41 6.45
C ALA A 461 -12.08 -9.46 4.91
N ASP A 462 -12.91 -10.36 4.39
CA ASP A 462 -13.07 -10.53 2.95
C ASP A 462 -13.81 -9.34 2.33
N ALA A 463 -14.80 -8.76 3.03
CA ALA A 463 -15.47 -7.53 2.59
C ALA A 463 -14.48 -6.35 2.51
N CYS A 464 -13.55 -6.22 3.46
CA CYS A 464 -12.50 -5.22 3.42
C CYS A 464 -11.54 -5.45 2.24
N ARG A 465 -11.01 -6.67 2.07
CA ARG A 465 -10.07 -7.03 1.00
C ARG A 465 -10.66 -6.76 -0.38
N ILE A 466 -11.83 -7.33 -0.65
CA ILE A 466 -12.54 -7.18 -1.92
C ILE A 466 -12.93 -5.72 -2.13
N GLY A 467 -13.47 -5.05 -1.10
CA GLY A 467 -13.93 -3.67 -1.17
C GLY A 467 -12.80 -2.70 -1.51
N MET A 468 -11.66 -2.79 -0.82
CA MET A 468 -10.48 -1.97 -1.12
C MET A 468 -9.98 -2.22 -2.55
N HIS A 469 -9.88 -3.48 -2.95
CA HIS A 469 -9.37 -3.86 -4.27
C HIS A 469 -10.27 -3.33 -5.39
N LEU A 470 -11.57 -3.59 -5.33
CA LEU A 470 -12.53 -3.13 -6.34
C LEU A 470 -12.64 -1.61 -6.42
N HIS A 471 -12.61 -0.93 -5.27
CA HIS A 471 -12.60 0.52 -5.21
C HIS A 471 -11.38 1.11 -5.92
N GLY A 472 -10.18 0.60 -5.61
CA GLY A 472 -8.94 1.01 -6.25
C GLY A 472 -8.92 0.65 -7.74
N LEU A 473 -9.33 -0.57 -8.11
CA LEU A 473 -9.38 -1.03 -9.50
C LEU A 473 -10.35 -0.21 -10.35
N ALA A 474 -11.50 0.20 -9.80
CA ALA A 474 -12.42 1.10 -10.48
C ALA A 474 -11.73 2.44 -10.81
N GLY A 475 -10.96 3.00 -9.87
CA GLY A 475 -10.15 4.19 -10.10
C GLY A 475 -9.06 3.99 -11.16
N ASP A 476 -8.37 2.85 -11.14
CA ASP A 476 -7.33 2.52 -12.12
C ASP A 476 -7.87 2.30 -13.54
N LEU A 477 -9.09 1.79 -13.65
CA LEU A 477 -9.78 1.67 -14.93
C LEU A 477 -10.26 3.04 -15.43
N ALA A 478 -10.78 3.87 -14.53
CA ALA A 478 -11.29 5.21 -14.87
C ALA A 478 -10.21 6.11 -15.44
N ILE A 479 -9.02 6.17 -14.82
CA ILE A 479 -7.94 7.06 -15.29
C ILE A 479 -7.40 6.74 -16.68
N LYS A 480 -7.63 5.53 -17.17
CA LYS A 480 -7.24 5.14 -18.54
C LYS A 480 -8.07 5.85 -19.62
N GLU A 481 -9.30 6.24 -19.26
CA GLU A 481 -10.24 6.89 -20.17
C GLU A 481 -10.37 8.40 -19.90
N ILE A 482 -10.38 8.82 -18.62
CA ILE A 482 -10.65 10.21 -18.25
C ILE A 482 -9.45 10.95 -17.63
N GLY A 483 -8.33 10.23 -17.40
CA GLY A 483 -7.13 10.81 -16.75
C GLY A 483 -7.27 10.98 -15.24
N LYS A 484 -6.17 11.34 -14.58
CA LYS A 484 -6.11 11.49 -13.12
C LYS A 484 -6.75 12.78 -12.61
N GLU A 485 -6.56 13.88 -13.36
CA GLU A 485 -6.95 15.22 -12.92
C GLU A 485 -8.48 15.43 -12.92
N SER A 486 -9.20 14.70 -13.76
CA SER A 486 -10.66 14.84 -13.92
C SER A 486 -11.46 13.83 -13.11
N LEU A 487 -10.82 12.92 -12.39
CA LEU A 487 -11.49 11.85 -11.66
C LEU A 487 -12.29 12.41 -10.48
N ILE A 488 -13.57 12.07 -10.42
CA ILE A 488 -14.46 12.37 -9.28
C ILE A 488 -15.08 11.08 -8.71
N ALA A 489 -15.65 11.15 -7.52
CA ALA A 489 -16.23 9.99 -6.84
C ALA A 489 -17.31 9.25 -7.64
N SER A 490 -18.10 9.97 -8.44
CA SER A 490 -19.11 9.37 -9.31
C SER A 490 -18.52 8.46 -10.38
N ASP A 491 -17.31 8.76 -10.86
CA ASP A 491 -16.63 7.92 -11.85
C ASP A 491 -16.24 6.56 -11.23
N LEU A 492 -15.81 6.54 -9.96
CA LEU A 492 -15.53 5.28 -9.26
C LEU A 492 -16.76 4.36 -9.27
N ILE A 493 -17.96 4.92 -9.03
CA ILE A 493 -19.22 4.18 -9.08
C ILE A 493 -19.53 3.71 -10.51
N GLN A 494 -19.25 4.54 -11.51
CA GLN A 494 -19.48 4.23 -12.92
C GLN A 494 -18.55 3.12 -13.42
N TYR A 495 -17.29 3.08 -12.94
CA TYR A 495 -16.30 2.08 -13.33
C TYR A 495 -16.31 0.83 -12.45
N LEU A 496 -17.06 0.83 -11.33
CA LEU A 496 -17.19 -0.34 -10.47
C LEU A 496 -17.69 -1.59 -11.19
N PRO A 497 -18.69 -1.52 -12.11
CA PRO A 497 -19.10 -2.69 -12.90
C PRO A 497 -17.96 -3.26 -13.75
N LYS A 498 -17.11 -2.42 -14.36
CA LYS A 498 -15.93 -2.88 -15.12
C LYS A 498 -14.90 -3.57 -14.20
N ALA A 499 -14.77 -3.09 -12.95
CA ALA A 499 -13.91 -3.72 -11.97
C ALA A 499 -14.41 -5.12 -11.57
N PHE A 500 -15.71 -5.29 -11.39
CA PHE A 500 -16.30 -6.63 -11.17
C PHE A 500 -16.09 -7.56 -12.35
N LEU A 501 -16.40 -7.13 -13.58
CA LEU A 501 -16.20 -7.94 -14.79
C LEU A 501 -14.75 -8.43 -14.91
N ARG A 502 -13.77 -7.57 -14.66
CA ARG A 502 -12.36 -7.97 -14.69
C ARG A 502 -12.02 -9.03 -13.65
N MET A 503 -12.76 -9.11 -12.55
CA MET A 503 -12.55 -10.14 -11.52
C MET A 503 -13.22 -11.46 -11.86
N GLU A 504 -14.19 -11.48 -12.80
CA GLU A 504 -14.87 -12.67 -13.30
C GLU A 504 -14.08 -13.38 -14.41
N ASP A 505 -13.26 -12.63 -15.18
CA ASP A 505 -12.35 -13.15 -16.23
C ASP A 505 -11.11 -13.85 -15.63
#